data_42f67742fe6610b07bb808e50fb2dd30
#
_entry.id   42f67742fe6610b07bb808e50fb2dd30
#
_cell.length_a   1.000
_cell.length_b   1.000
_cell.length_c   1.000
_cell.angle_alpha   90.00
_cell.angle_beta   90.00
_cell.angle_gamma   90.00
#
_symmetry.space_group_name_H-M   'P 1'
#
loop_
_entity.id
_entity.type
_entity.pdbx_description
1 polymer ?
#
loop_
_entity_poly.entity_id
_entity_poly.type
_entity_poly.pdbx_seq_one_letter_code
_entity_poly.pdbx_strand_id
1 'polypeptide(L)'
;LTPVREAELKALDGVAIMNAAALANIAPRLRMLTLYALAAAENRLVAGTGNKSEAYVGYFTKWGDGALDFNPIADLTVTEIYEFLRYLDAPKCIIEKAPSAALFDGQTDETEMGVSYAELDSYLSGEAIPADKKKIIERMHKASEHKRKEIAVYTNQ
;
A
#
# COMPACT_ATOMS: atom_id res chain seq x y z
N LEU A 1 3.88 16.15 -9.87
CA LEU A 1 3.15 16.41 -8.61
C LEU A 1 4.00 17.09 -7.52
N THR A 2 5.33 17.16 -7.67
CA THR A 2 6.22 17.74 -6.64
C THR A 2 5.82 19.17 -6.24
N PRO A 3 5.56 20.13 -7.14
CA PRO A 3 5.15 21.47 -6.74
C PRO A 3 3.81 21.51 -5.99
N VAL A 4 2.89 20.59 -6.30
CA VAL A 4 1.59 20.49 -5.61
C VAL A 4 1.81 19.98 -4.18
N ARG A 5 2.68 18.97 -4.01
CA ARG A 5 3.04 18.46 -2.68
C ARG A 5 3.71 19.55 -1.83
N GLU A 6 4.61 20.32 -2.41
CA GLU A 6 5.29 21.44 -1.72
C GLU A 6 4.31 22.52 -1.29
N ALA A 7 3.33 22.85 -2.15
CA ALA A 7 2.28 23.81 -1.80
C ALA A 7 1.40 23.31 -0.64
N GLU A 8 1.03 22.02 -0.64
CA GLU A 8 0.27 21.39 0.44
C GLU A 8 1.05 21.40 1.76
N LEU A 9 2.33 21.01 1.73
CA LEU A 9 3.19 21.04 2.91
C LEU A 9 3.30 22.46 3.50
N LYS A 10 3.42 23.47 2.63
CA LYS A 10 3.44 24.86 3.06
C LYS A 10 2.10 25.32 3.65
N ALA A 11 0.98 24.88 3.10
CA ALA A 11 -0.34 25.19 3.62
C ALA A 11 -0.61 24.57 5.00
N LEU A 12 0.02 23.43 5.28
CA LEU A 12 -0.08 22.73 6.57
C LEU A 12 0.89 23.24 7.64
N ASP A 13 1.85 24.07 7.27
CA ASP A 13 2.82 24.65 8.21
C ASP A 13 2.11 25.52 9.25
N GLY A 14 2.41 25.25 10.52
CA GLY A 14 1.76 25.94 11.65
C GLY A 14 0.30 25.51 11.96
N VAL A 15 -0.32 24.65 11.11
CA VAL A 15 -1.68 24.13 11.37
C VAL A 15 -1.65 22.97 12.35
N ALA A 16 -0.70 22.05 12.19
CA ALA A 16 -0.52 20.91 13.07
C ALA A 16 0.93 20.40 13.05
N ILE A 17 1.30 19.69 14.11
CA ILE A 17 2.58 18.96 14.14
C ILE A 17 2.44 17.71 13.26
N MET A 18 3.09 17.71 12.11
CA MET A 18 3.07 16.62 11.16
C MET A 18 4.18 15.60 11.46
N ASN A 19 3.81 14.37 11.79
CA ASN A 19 4.78 13.27 11.88
C ASN A 19 5.17 12.73 10.51
N ALA A 20 6.23 11.92 10.45
CA ALA A 20 6.76 11.36 9.20
C ALA A 20 5.70 10.58 8.40
N ALA A 21 4.87 9.79 9.06
CA ALA A 21 3.81 9.02 8.39
C ALA A 21 2.74 9.92 7.77
N ALA A 22 2.34 11.01 8.45
CA ALA A 22 1.40 11.97 7.90
C ALA A 22 1.95 12.64 6.64
N LEU A 23 3.22 13.08 6.69
CA LEU A 23 3.91 13.69 5.53
C LEU A 23 4.08 12.72 4.36
N ALA A 24 4.44 11.47 4.64
CA ALA A 24 4.58 10.41 3.63
C ALA A 24 3.26 10.14 2.90
N ASN A 25 2.15 10.09 3.63
CA ASN A 25 0.83 9.80 3.09
C ASN A 25 0.21 10.89 2.21
N ILE A 26 0.79 12.07 2.13
CA ILE A 26 0.35 13.14 1.20
C ILE A 26 0.60 12.71 -0.24
N ALA A 27 1.76 12.17 -0.57
CA ALA A 27 2.14 11.81 -1.94
C ALA A 27 1.20 10.76 -2.58
N PRO A 28 0.87 9.62 -1.95
CA PRO A 28 -0.10 8.66 -2.49
C PRO A 28 -1.49 9.26 -2.70
N ARG A 29 -1.95 10.15 -1.81
CA ARG A 29 -3.25 10.82 -1.96
C ARG A 29 -3.28 11.81 -3.12
N LEU A 30 -2.21 12.54 -3.37
CA LEU A 30 -2.10 13.40 -4.54
C LEU A 30 -2.07 12.59 -5.84
N ARG A 31 -1.42 11.42 -5.86
CA ARG A 31 -1.44 10.49 -7.00
C ARG A 31 -2.87 9.99 -7.25
N MET A 32 -3.57 9.57 -6.21
CA MET A 32 -4.96 9.13 -6.29
C MET A 32 -5.85 10.24 -6.88
N LEU A 33 -5.79 11.45 -6.34
CA LEU A 33 -6.56 12.59 -6.83
C LEU A 33 -6.32 12.82 -8.33
N THR A 34 -5.05 12.78 -8.77
CA THR A 34 -4.67 12.96 -10.18
C THR A 34 -5.21 11.85 -11.06
N LEU A 35 -5.08 10.57 -10.63
CA LEU A 35 -5.55 9.42 -11.40
C LEU A 35 -7.07 9.45 -11.57
N TYR A 36 -7.82 9.74 -10.51
CA TYR A 36 -9.29 9.85 -10.60
C TYR A 36 -9.74 11.03 -11.45
N ALA A 37 -9.04 12.17 -11.40
CA ALA A 37 -9.35 13.31 -12.27
C ALA A 37 -9.16 12.96 -13.75
N LEU A 38 -8.06 12.29 -14.11
CA LEU A 38 -7.80 11.83 -15.48
C LEU A 38 -8.78 10.72 -15.89
N ALA A 39 -9.06 9.76 -15.03
CA ALA A 39 -10.01 8.69 -15.28
C ALA A 39 -11.41 9.26 -15.58
N ALA A 40 -11.86 10.22 -14.79
CA ALA A 40 -13.15 10.89 -15.00
C ALA A 40 -13.19 11.65 -16.32
N ALA A 41 -12.10 12.39 -16.68
CA ALA A 41 -12.01 13.13 -17.94
C ALA A 41 -12.01 12.22 -19.17
N GLU A 42 -11.46 11.00 -19.06
CA GLU A 42 -11.34 10.04 -20.14
C GLU A 42 -12.40 8.91 -20.08
N ASN A 43 -13.35 8.97 -19.15
CA ASN A 43 -14.37 7.94 -18.91
C ASN A 43 -13.74 6.55 -18.71
N ARG A 44 -12.79 6.46 -17.79
CA ARG A 44 -12.02 5.25 -17.45
C ARG A 44 -12.18 4.90 -15.97
N LEU A 45 -11.77 3.68 -15.63
CA LEU A 45 -11.65 3.20 -14.26
C LEU A 45 -10.20 3.23 -13.79
N VAL A 46 -10.00 3.38 -12.50
CA VAL A 46 -8.68 3.31 -11.85
C VAL A 46 -8.40 1.88 -11.41
N ALA A 47 -7.38 1.26 -12.00
CA ALA A 47 -6.90 -0.05 -11.61
C ALA A 47 -6.00 0.05 -10.36
N GLY A 48 -6.26 -0.79 -9.37
CA GLY A 48 -5.40 -0.97 -8.21
C GLY A 48 -4.18 -1.82 -8.52
N THR A 49 -3.14 -1.63 -7.73
CA THR A 49 -1.85 -2.33 -7.83
C THR A 49 -1.41 -2.98 -6.51
N GLY A 50 -2.23 -2.91 -5.46
CA GLY A 50 -1.96 -3.54 -4.19
C GLY A 50 -2.18 -5.05 -4.25
N ASN A 51 -1.36 -5.81 -3.55
CA ASN A 51 -1.41 -7.26 -3.50
C ASN A 51 -2.05 -7.77 -2.19
N LYS A 52 -2.24 -9.09 -2.09
CA LYS A 52 -2.84 -9.76 -0.92
C LYS A 52 -2.02 -9.55 0.35
N SER A 53 -0.70 -9.63 0.24
CA SER A 53 0.22 -9.51 1.38
C SER A 53 0.18 -8.09 1.96
N GLU A 54 0.25 -7.07 1.11
CA GLU A 54 0.09 -5.66 1.50
C GLU A 54 -1.29 -5.39 2.10
N ALA A 55 -2.35 -5.88 1.47
CA ALA A 55 -3.71 -5.72 1.95
C ALA A 55 -3.91 -6.36 3.34
N TYR A 56 -3.31 -7.53 3.58
CA TYR A 56 -3.44 -8.23 4.86
C TYR A 56 -2.88 -7.44 6.03
N VAL A 57 -1.67 -6.91 5.89
CA VAL A 57 -1.01 -6.10 6.93
C VAL A 57 -1.40 -4.63 6.88
N GLY A 58 -2.17 -4.21 5.86
CA GLY A 58 -2.59 -2.82 5.64
C GLY A 58 -1.45 -1.90 5.22
N TYR A 59 -0.46 -2.44 4.52
CA TYR A 59 0.68 -1.68 3.99
C TYR A 59 0.28 -0.96 2.70
N PHE A 60 -0.59 0.01 2.86
CA PHE A 60 -1.08 0.94 1.84
C PHE A 60 -1.65 2.19 2.50
N THR A 61 -1.76 3.28 1.76
CA THR A 61 -2.40 4.51 2.22
C THR A 61 -3.90 4.47 1.95
N LYS A 62 -4.70 4.46 3.02
CA LYS A 62 -6.16 4.61 2.89
C LYS A 62 -6.50 5.92 2.17
N TRP A 63 -7.30 5.82 1.10
CA TRP A 63 -7.63 6.95 0.21
C TRP A 63 -6.41 7.53 -0.53
N GLY A 64 -5.37 6.73 -0.69
CA GLY A 64 -4.25 6.96 -1.58
C GLY A 64 -4.21 5.82 -2.60
N ASP A 65 -3.17 5.00 -2.57
CA ASP A 65 -3.05 3.76 -3.37
C ASP A 65 -4.10 2.70 -3.02
N GLY A 66 -4.73 2.78 -1.84
CA GLY A 66 -5.88 1.95 -1.48
C GLY A 66 -7.23 2.40 -2.07
N ALA A 67 -7.27 3.50 -2.85
CA ALA A 67 -8.46 3.92 -3.59
C ALA A 67 -8.36 3.42 -5.04
N LEU A 68 -9.33 2.62 -5.45
CA LEU A 68 -9.33 1.95 -6.75
C LEU A 68 -10.76 1.53 -7.12
N ASP A 69 -11.04 1.34 -8.39
CA ASP A 69 -12.33 0.83 -8.88
C ASP A 69 -12.31 -0.69 -9.07
N PHE A 70 -11.13 -1.27 -9.39
CA PHE A 70 -10.90 -2.72 -9.45
C PHE A 70 -9.42 -3.03 -9.21
N ASN A 71 -9.12 -4.25 -8.79
CA ASN A 71 -7.74 -4.67 -8.54
C ASN A 71 -7.48 -6.08 -9.09
N PRO A 72 -6.77 -6.22 -10.21
CA PRO A 72 -6.56 -7.51 -10.87
C PRO A 72 -5.60 -8.45 -10.13
N ILE A 73 -4.81 -7.94 -9.17
CA ILE A 73 -3.80 -8.71 -8.42
C ILE A 73 -4.10 -8.79 -6.92
N ALA A 74 -5.30 -8.40 -6.50
CA ALA A 74 -5.67 -8.32 -5.08
C ALA A 74 -5.55 -9.65 -4.31
N ASP A 75 -5.68 -10.78 -5.00
CA ASP A 75 -5.64 -12.11 -4.38
C ASP A 75 -4.28 -12.81 -4.54
N LEU A 76 -3.31 -12.16 -5.18
CA LEU A 76 -1.95 -12.68 -5.31
C LEU A 76 -1.06 -12.19 -4.18
N THR A 77 -0.31 -13.10 -3.56
CA THR A 77 0.80 -12.77 -2.66
C THR A 77 1.98 -12.19 -3.43
N VAL A 78 2.94 -11.58 -2.74
CA VAL A 78 4.14 -11.06 -3.39
C VAL A 78 4.95 -12.18 -4.07
N THR A 79 5.05 -13.34 -3.44
CA THR A 79 5.71 -14.51 -4.03
C THR A 79 5.05 -14.93 -5.34
N GLU A 80 3.72 -15.06 -5.37
CA GLU A 80 2.94 -15.38 -6.57
C GLU A 80 3.08 -14.31 -7.66
N ILE A 81 3.15 -13.02 -7.29
CA ILE A 81 3.41 -11.94 -8.25
C ILE A 81 4.77 -12.10 -8.91
N TYR A 82 5.82 -12.45 -8.16
CA TYR A 82 7.13 -12.69 -8.76
C TYR A 82 7.16 -13.92 -9.69
N GLU A 83 6.41 -14.97 -9.38
CA GLU A 83 6.21 -16.11 -10.26
C GLU A 83 5.48 -15.69 -11.55
N PHE A 84 4.43 -14.90 -11.42
CA PHE A 84 3.66 -14.37 -12.53
C PHE A 84 4.50 -13.44 -13.42
N LEU A 85 5.34 -12.58 -12.85
CA LEU A 85 6.26 -11.71 -13.58
C LEU A 85 7.29 -12.53 -14.38
N ARG A 86 7.80 -13.62 -13.82
CA ARG A 86 8.70 -14.55 -14.55
C ARG A 86 7.98 -15.24 -15.69
N TYR A 87 6.75 -15.69 -15.48
CA TYR A 87 5.92 -16.29 -16.53
C TYR A 87 5.64 -15.31 -17.68
N LEU A 88 5.46 -14.04 -17.39
CA LEU A 88 5.25 -12.98 -18.39
C LEU A 88 6.54 -12.49 -19.05
N ASP A 89 7.68 -13.07 -18.73
CA ASP A 89 9.02 -12.61 -19.19
C ASP A 89 9.27 -11.12 -18.92
N ALA A 90 8.85 -10.66 -17.74
CA ALA A 90 9.02 -9.27 -17.33
C ALA A 90 10.51 -8.88 -17.27
N PRO A 91 10.87 -7.62 -17.58
CA PRO A 91 12.27 -7.17 -17.56
C PRO A 91 12.93 -7.43 -16.20
N LYS A 92 14.19 -7.92 -16.22
CA LYS A 92 14.96 -8.23 -15.01
C LYS A 92 15.03 -7.05 -14.02
N CYS A 93 15.16 -5.83 -14.52
CA CYS A 93 15.19 -4.62 -13.68
C CYS A 93 13.90 -4.39 -12.86
N ILE A 94 12.78 -5.02 -13.25
CA ILE A 94 11.53 -5.03 -12.48
C ILE A 94 11.55 -6.16 -11.46
N ILE A 95 11.94 -7.37 -11.89
CA ILE A 95 11.96 -8.57 -11.03
C ILE A 95 13.01 -8.44 -9.91
N GLU A 96 14.17 -7.84 -10.20
CA GLU A 96 15.29 -7.72 -9.26
C GLU A 96 15.17 -6.48 -8.34
N LYS A 97 14.20 -5.60 -8.60
CA LYS A 97 13.99 -4.41 -7.77
C LYS A 97 13.32 -4.78 -6.44
N ALA A 98 13.95 -4.38 -5.33
CA ALA A 98 13.34 -4.55 -4.01
C ALA A 98 12.01 -3.76 -3.92
N PRO A 99 10.95 -4.35 -3.36
CA PRO A 99 9.68 -3.65 -3.13
C PRO A 99 9.89 -2.42 -2.26
N SER A 100 9.34 -1.28 -2.73
CA SER A 100 9.43 -0.02 -1.99
C SER A 100 8.32 0.93 -2.44
N ALA A 101 7.68 1.58 -1.47
CA ALA A 101 6.74 2.67 -1.71
C ALA A 101 7.41 3.96 -2.24
N ALA A 102 8.75 4.04 -2.18
CA ALA A 102 9.56 5.16 -2.63
C ALA A 102 9.11 6.53 -2.06
N LEU A 103 8.76 6.55 -0.78
CA LEU A 103 8.32 7.77 -0.09
C LEU A 103 9.49 8.56 0.49
N PHE A 104 10.62 7.89 0.74
CA PHE A 104 11.89 8.47 1.19
C PHE A 104 13.08 7.60 0.73
N ASP A 105 14.29 8.20 0.73
CA ASP A 105 15.50 7.53 0.26
C ASP A 105 15.86 6.32 1.13
N GLY A 106 16.21 5.21 0.48
CA GLY A 106 16.61 3.97 1.15
C GLY A 106 15.45 3.16 1.77
N GLN A 107 14.20 3.58 1.58
CA GLN A 107 13.04 2.82 2.04
C GLN A 107 12.94 1.49 1.30
N THR A 108 12.77 0.41 2.08
CA THR A 108 12.23 -0.87 1.59
C THR A 108 11.05 -1.26 2.47
N ASP A 109 10.05 -1.87 1.87
CA ASP A 109 8.83 -2.28 2.57
C ASP A 109 9.16 -3.23 3.74
N GLU A 110 10.02 -4.21 3.51
CA GLU A 110 10.41 -5.20 4.53
C GLU A 110 11.15 -4.57 5.73
N THR A 111 12.00 -3.57 5.48
CA THR A 111 12.69 -2.85 6.57
C THR A 111 11.68 -2.06 7.41
N GLU A 112 10.69 -1.43 6.78
CA GLU A 112 9.67 -0.65 7.48
C GLU A 112 8.69 -1.55 8.24
N MET A 113 8.28 -2.66 7.65
CA MET A 113 7.37 -3.63 8.28
C MET A 113 8.06 -4.42 9.40
N GLY A 114 9.37 -4.68 9.29
CA GLY A 114 10.13 -5.56 10.18
C GLY A 114 9.84 -7.05 9.96
N VAL A 115 9.26 -7.38 8.81
CA VAL A 115 8.96 -8.75 8.36
C VAL A 115 9.17 -8.81 6.85
N SER A 116 9.73 -9.91 6.34
CA SER A 116 9.89 -10.11 4.90
C SER A 116 8.58 -10.54 4.25
N TYR A 117 8.45 -10.30 2.95
CA TYR A 117 7.30 -10.80 2.20
C TYR A 117 7.26 -12.33 2.16
N ALA A 118 8.41 -13.00 2.14
CA ALA A 118 8.46 -14.46 2.22
C ALA A 118 7.87 -14.99 3.55
N GLU A 119 8.21 -14.36 4.69
CA GLU A 119 7.63 -14.72 6.00
C GLU A 119 6.12 -14.41 6.05
N LEU A 120 5.70 -13.29 5.48
CA LEU A 120 4.29 -12.91 5.43
C LEU A 120 3.47 -13.86 4.55
N ASP A 121 3.97 -14.22 3.39
CA ASP A 121 3.32 -15.11 2.45
C ASP A 121 3.24 -16.55 3.00
N SER A 122 4.30 -17.04 3.66
CA SER A 122 4.28 -18.31 4.42
C SER A 122 3.22 -18.28 5.52
N TYR A 123 3.09 -17.18 6.26
CA TYR A 123 2.04 -17.02 7.26
C TYR A 123 0.64 -17.07 6.63
N LEU A 124 0.43 -16.42 5.49
CA LEU A 124 -0.85 -16.41 4.78
C LEU A 124 -1.22 -17.79 4.20
N SER A 125 -0.21 -18.58 3.87
CA SER A 125 -0.38 -19.99 3.42
C SER A 125 -0.58 -20.98 4.57
N GLY A 126 -0.53 -20.53 5.83
CA GLY A 126 -0.69 -21.38 7.01
C GLY A 126 0.57 -22.13 7.42
N GLU A 127 1.72 -21.76 6.89
CA GLU A 127 3.02 -22.34 7.25
C GLU A 127 3.53 -21.77 8.58
N ALA A 128 4.45 -22.52 9.22
CA ALA A 128 5.08 -22.10 10.45
C ALA A 128 6.13 -21.02 10.18
N ILE A 129 6.04 -19.91 10.90
CA ILE A 129 7.02 -18.81 10.86
C ILE A 129 7.54 -18.50 12.27
N PRO A 130 8.65 -17.76 12.43
CA PRO A 130 9.15 -17.33 13.74
C PRO A 130 8.08 -16.58 14.54
N ALA A 131 7.99 -16.86 15.84
CA ALA A 131 6.94 -16.33 16.71
C ALA A 131 6.95 -14.79 16.84
N ASP A 132 8.11 -14.18 16.77
CA ASP A 132 8.29 -12.72 16.76
C ASP A 132 7.71 -12.11 15.49
N LYS A 133 7.95 -12.70 14.33
CA LYS A 133 7.40 -12.28 13.03
C LYS A 133 5.88 -12.42 12.99
N LYS A 134 5.36 -13.53 13.47
CA LYS A 134 3.91 -13.75 13.62
C LYS A 134 3.27 -12.62 14.44
N LYS A 135 3.86 -12.24 15.57
CA LYS A 135 3.36 -11.13 16.40
C LYS A 135 3.35 -9.79 15.67
N ILE A 136 4.37 -9.52 14.83
CA ILE A 136 4.42 -8.30 14.01
C ILE A 136 3.25 -8.29 13.02
N ILE A 137 3.08 -9.37 12.26
CA ILE A 137 2.01 -9.53 11.25
C ILE A 137 0.63 -9.34 11.88
N GLU A 138 0.34 -10.06 12.98
CA GLU A 138 -0.95 -9.98 13.68
C GLU A 138 -1.22 -8.56 14.24
N ARG A 139 -0.20 -7.90 14.78
CA ARG A 139 -0.30 -6.51 15.25
C ARG A 139 -0.63 -5.55 14.10
N MET A 140 0.08 -5.65 12.96
CA MET A 140 -0.16 -4.81 11.78
C MET A 140 -1.56 -5.08 11.23
N HIS A 141 -1.96 -6.34 11.11
CA HIS A 141 -3.28 -6.72 10.65
C HIS A 141 -4.37 -6.08 11.51
N LYS A 142 -4.28 -6.19 12.83
CA LYS A 142 -5.23 -5.61 13.77
C LYS A 142 -5.25 -4.08 13.71
N ALA A 143 -4.08 -3.44 13.71
CA ALA A 143 -3.97 -1.97 13.69
C ALA A 143 -4.54 -1.35 12.40
N SER A 144 -4.46 -2.08 11.29
CA SER A 144 -4.92 -1.63 9.98
C SER A 144 -6.35 -2.08 9.61
N GLU A 145 -7.08 -2.70 10.52
CA GLU A 145 -8.43 -3.24 10.27
C GLU A 145 -9.39 -2.20 9.66
N HIS A 146 -9.30 -0.94 10.15
CA HIS A 146 -10.11 0.19 9.63
C HIS A 146 -9.86 0.52 8.15
N LYS A 147 -8.78 0.01 7.55
CA LYS A 147 -8.49 0.17 6.12
C LYS A 147 -9.21 -0.85 5.25
N ARG A 148 -9.61 -2.00 5.83
CA ARG A 148 -10.24 -3.15 5.13
C ARG A 148 -11.72 -3.31 5.42
N LYS A 149 -12.19 -2.78 6.56
CA LYS A 149 -13.62 -2.81 6.91
C LYS A 149 -14.39 -1.76 6.13
N GLU A 150 -15.65 -2.02 5.94
CA GLU A 150 -16.62 -1.02 5.45
C GLU A 150 -16.60 0.23 6.35
N ILE A 151 -16.95 1.34 5.75
CA ILE A 151 -17.06 2.59 6.49
C ILE A 151 -18.19 2.45 7.50
N ALA A 152 -17.88 2.73 8.77
CA ALA A 152 -18.91 2.73 9.81
C ALA A 152 -19.93 3.83 9.52
N VAL A 153 -21.19 3.43 9.46
CA VAL A 153 -22.32 4.34 9.23
C VAL A 153 -23.30 4.24 10.39
N TYR A 154 -23.94 5.34 10.72
CA TYR A 154 -25.06 5.31 11.66
C TYR A 154 -26.27 4.73 10.96
N THR A 155 -26.87 3.71 11.55
CA THR A 155 -28.14 3.12 11.09
C THR A 155 -29.22 3.39 12.11
N ASN A 156 -30.33 4.02 11.70
CA ASN A 156 -31.54 4.03 12.50
C ASN A 156 -32.07 2.59 12.59
N GLN A 157 -32.07 2.01 13.79
CA GLN A 157 -32.81 0.78 14.09
C GLN A 157 -34.23 1.13 14.45
#